data_d62c2a71d42140e4c1fb710fd69fad31
#
_entry.id   d62c2a71d42140e4c1fb710fd69fad31
#
_cell.length_a   1.000
_cell.length_b   1.000
_cell.length_c   1.000
_cell.angle_alpha   90.00
_cell.angle_beta   90.00
_cell.angle_gamma   90.00
#
_symmetry.space_group_name_H-M   'P 1'
#
loop_
_entity.id
_entity.type
_entity.pdbx_description
1 polymer ?
#
loop_
_entity_poly.entity_id
_entity_poly.type
_entity_poly.pdbx_seq_one_letter_code
_entity_poly.pdbx_strand_id
1 'polypeptide(L)'
;MSIFAGKTLMITGGTGSFGNAVLNRFLDTDIGEIRIFSRDEKKQDDMRHEFQAKMPEASAKIKFFIGDVRDLQSVKNAIHNVDYIFHAAALKQVPSCEFFPMEAVKTNVIGTDNVLTAAIDEGVKTVICLSTDKAAYPVNAMGTSKAMMEKVIVAKSRTVDPEDTKICCTRYGNVMCSRGSVIPLWIEQIKSGSPIPITEPDMTRFIMSL
;
A
#
# COMPACT_ATOMS: atom_id res chain seq x y z
N MET A 1 -10.14 -25.66 6.80
CA MET A 1 -9.24 -24.99 5.82
C MET A 1 -9.34 -23.50 6.05
N SER A 2 -8.22 -22.80 6.00
CA SER A 2 -8.20 -21.33 6.03
C SER A 2 -8.88 -20.77 4.77
N ILE A 3 -9.48 -19.56 4.89
CA ILE A 3 -10.04 -18.84 3.72
C ILE A 3 -8.98 -18.46 2.68
N PHE A 4 -7.70 -18.56 3.04
CA PHE A 4 -6.56 -18.21 2.18
C PHE A 4 -5.92 -19.43 1.49
N ALA A 5 -6.34 -20.65 1.83
CA ALA A 5 -5.74 -21.87 1.28
C ALA A 5 -5.75 -21.89 -0.26
N GLY A 6 -4.55 -21.94 -0.85
CA GLY A 6 -4.35 -21.97 -2.29
C GLY A 6 -4.76 -20.68 -3.04
N LYS A 7 -5.04 -19.57 -2.32
CA LYS A 7 -5.47 -18.30 -2.89
C LYS A 7 -4.30 -17.41 -3.32
N THR A 8 -4.58 -16.45 -4.19
CA THR A 8 -3.62 -15.45 -4.66
C THR A 8 -3.92 -14.09 -4.05
N LEU A 9 -2.93 -13.51 -3.36
CA LEU A 9 -2.95 -12.17 -2.80
C LEU A 9 -2.05 -11.24 -3.63
N MET A 10 -2.57 -10.12 -4.10
CA MET A 10 -1.76 -9.06 -4.70
C MET A 10 -1.58 -7.89 -3.73
N ILE A 11 -0.35 -7.39 -3.62
CA ILE A 11 0.00 -6.24 -2.79
C ILE A 11 0.55 -5.14 -3.69
N THR A 12 -0.23 -4.09 -3.96
CA THR A 12 0.29 -2.93 -4.68
C THR A 12 1.10 -2.05 -3.73
N GLY A 13 2.20 -1.49 -4.23
CA GLY A 13 3.16 -0.82 -3.34
C GLY A 13 3.87 -1.81 -2.40
N GLY A 14 3.94 -3.07 -2.78
CA GLY A 14 4.42 -4.19 -1.98
C GLY A 14 5.86 -4.06 -1.48
N THR A 15 6.70 -3.25 -2.14
CA THR A 15 8.08 -2.96 -1.71
C THR A 15 8.18 -1.89 -0.61
N GLY A 16 7.06 -1.32 -0.18
CA GLY A 16 6.99 -0.37 0.93
C GLY A 16 6.95 -1.05 2.30
N SER A 17 7.10 -0.27 3.40
CA SER A 17 7.08 -0.81 4.78
C SER A 17 5.80 -1.61 5.07
N PHE A 18 4.63 -1.06 4.72
CA PHE A 18 3.36 -1.75 4.93
C PHE A 18 3.23 -3.00 4.04
N GLY A 19 3.63 -2.91 2.76
CA GLY A 19 3.60 -4.06 1.86
C GLY A 19 4.46 -5.22 2.34
N ASN A 20 5.64 -4.93 2.89
CA ASN A 20 6.50 -5.92 3.53
C ASN A 20 5.86 -6.55 4.77
N ALA A 21 5.20 -5.75 5.62
CA ALA A 21 4.52 -6.28 6.80
C ALA A 21 3.37 -7.23 6.41
N VAL A 22 2.58 -6.86 5.40
CA VAL A 22 1.51 -7.73 4.85
C VAL A 22 2.11 -9.00 4.25
N LEU A 23 3.17 -8.89 3.43
CA LEU A 23 3.86 -10.05 2.87
C LEU A 23 4.29 -11.02 3.97
N ASN A 24 5.04 -10.53 4.97
CA ASN A 24 5.52 -11.38 6.07
C ASN A 24 4.35 -12.04 6.84
N ARG A 25 3.26 -11.30 7.07
CA ARG A 25 2.09 -11.83 7.77
C ARG A 25 1.41 -12.98 7.04
N PHE A 26 1.36 -12.93 5.70
CA PHE A 26 0.70 -13.95 4.90
C PHE A 26 1.63 -15.08 4.44
N LEU A 27 2.93 -14.86 4.42
CA LEU A 27 3.90 -15.83 3.93
C LEU A 27 3.90 -17.14 4.74
N ASP A 28 3.66 -17.04 6.04
CA ASP A 28 3.57 -18.19 6.95
C ASP A 28 2.19 -18.88 6.94
N THR A 29 1.26 -18.42 6.10
CA THR A 29 -0.07 -19.03 5.98
C THR A 29 -0.11 -20.08 4.86
N ASP A 30 -1.28 -20.69 4.66
CA ASP A 30 -1.56 -21.62 3.58
C ASP A 30 -1.90 -20.91 2.24
N ILE A 31 -1.62 -19.61 2.12
CA ILE A 31 -1.75 -18.85 0.86
C ILE A 31 -0.92 -19.49 -0.25
N GLY A 32 -1.48 -19.56 -1.46
CA GLY A 32 -0.82 -20.19 -2.60
C GLY A 32 0.20 -19.28 -3.28
N GLU A 33 -0.15 -18.02 -3.52
CA GLU A 33 0.70 -17.05 -4.21
C GLU A 33 0.56 -15.65 -3.62
N ILE A 34 1.66 -14.90 -3.54
CA ILE A 34 1.67 -13.48 -3.16
C ILE A 34 2.35 -12.69 -4.28
N ARG A 35 1.61 -11.76 -4.89
CA ARG A 35 2.13 -10.88 -5.95
C ARG A 35 2.53 -9.53 -5.39
N ILE A 36 3.79 -9.18 -5.57
CA ILE A 36 4.35 -7.86 -5.22
C ILE A 36 4.30 -6.98 -6.47
N PHE A 37 3.39 -6.01 -6.49
CA PHE A 37 3.23 -5.07 -7.60
C PHE A 37 3.83 -3.71 -7.23
N SER A 38 4.84 -3.26 -7.96
CA SER A 38 5.55 -2.01 -7.70
C SER A 38 6.28 -1.52 -8.94
N ARG A 39 6.55 -0.21 -9.02
CA ARG A 39 7.36 0.41 -10.07
C ARG A 39 8.86 0.24 -9.87
N ASP A 40 9.28 -0.04 -8.63
CA ASP A 40 10.69 -0.01 -8.22
C ASP A 40 11.32 -1.39 -8.41
N GLU A 41 11.92 -1.59 -9.58
CA GLU A 41 12.64 -2.82 -9.95
C GLU A 41 13.74 -3.18 -8.95
N LYS A 42 14.54 -2.17 -8.54
CA LYS A 42 15.67 -2.39 -7.63
C LYS A 42 15.19 -2.96 -6.29
N LYS A 43 14.12 -2.38 -5.72
CA LYS A 43 13.57 -2.91 -4.46
C LYS A 43 12.93 -4.28 -4.62
N GLN A 44 12.34 -4.58 -5.76
CA GLN A 44 11.82 -5.93 -6.02
C GLN A 44 12.95 -6.94 -6.10
N ASP A 45 14.06 -6.59 -6.72
CA ASP A 45 15.24 -7.44 -6.83
C ASP A 45 15.90 -7.68 -5.46
N ASP A 46 16.11 -6.61 -4.67
CA ASP A 46 16.62 -6.72 -3.31
C ASP A 46 15.72 -7.63 -2.45
N MET A 47 14.41 -7.44 -2.54
CA MET A 47 13.42 -8.23 -1.83
C MET A 47 13.47 -9.70 -2.25
N ARG A 48 13.59 -9.97 -3.55
CA ARG A 48 13.73 -11.34 -4.08
C ARG A 48 14.94 -12.04 -3.48
N HIS A 49 16.11 -11.41 -3.54
CA HIS A 49 17.35 -11.96 -2.97
C HIS A 49 17.24 -12.18 -1.47
N GLU A 50 16.67 -11.22 -0.73
CA GLU A 50 16.49 -11.32 0.70
C GLU A 50 15.62 -12.53 1.09
N PHE A 51 14.45 -12.70 0.46
CA PHE A 51 13.55 -13.80 0.78
C PHE A 51 14.10 -15.15 0.33
N GLN A 52 14.78 -15.21 -0.82
CA GLN A 52 15.45 -16.43 -1.27
C GLN A 52 16.55 -16.88 -0.31
N ALA A 53 17.31 -15.94 0.26
CA ALA A 53 18.37 -16.25 1.22
C ALA A 53 17.83 -16.66 2.59
N LYS A 54 16.78 -15.98 3.09
CA LYS A 54 16.27 -16.17 4.46
C LYS A 54 15.20 -17.27 4.53
N MET A 55 14.37 -17.42 3.52
CA MET A 55 13.18 -18.27 3.52
C MET A 55 12.98 -18.93 2.14
N PRO A 56 13.90 -19.80 1.67
CA PRO A 56 13.90 -20.30 0.29
C PRO A 56 12.61 -21.02 -0.11
N GLU A 57 12.04 -21.86 0.76
CA GLU A 57 10.79 -22.57 0.49
C GLU A 57 9.59 -21.61 0.39
N ALA A 58 9.44 -20.71 1.33
CA ALA A 58 8.36 -19.74 1.35
C ALA A 58 8.48 -18.72 0.21
N SER A 59 9.71 -18.36 -0.20
CA SER A 59 9.96 -17.44 -1.31
C SER A 59 9.39 -17.91 -2.65
N ALA A 60 9.19 -19.20 -2.83
CA ALA A 60 8.57 -19.77 -4.04
C ALA A 60 7.14 -19.27 -4.27
N LYS A 61 6.43 -18.88 -3.20
CA LYS A 61 5.08 -18.29 -3.27
C LYS A 61 5.10 -16.84 -3.76
N ILE A 62 6.23 -16.13 -3.70
CA ILE A 62 6.33 -14.71 -4.01
C ILE A 62 6.58 -14.52 -5.51
N LYS A 63 5.72 -13.73 -6.16
CA LYS A 63 5.87 -13.32 -7.55
C LYS A 63 6.00 -11.80 -7.63
N PHE A 64 6.93 -11.33 -8.44
CA PHE A 64 7.23 -9.91 -8.59
C PHE A 64 6.72 -9.40 -9.94
N PHE A 65 5.90 -8.34 -9.89
CA PHE A 65 5.34 -7.68 -11.06
C PHE A 65 5.77 -6.22 -11.08
N ILE A 66 6.54 -5.84 -12.09
CA ILE A 66 6.87 -4.44 -12.32
C ILE A 66 5.69 -3.78 -13.01
N GLY A 67 5.16 -2.71 -12.42
CA GLY A 67 4.03 -1.99 -13.00
C GLY A 67 3.64 -0.75 -12.20
N ASP A 68 2.78 0.05 -12.80
CA ASP A 68 2.31 1.32 -12.24
C ASP A 68 0.78 1.31 -12.12
N VAL A 69 0.26 1.61 -10.92
CA VAL A 69 -1.19 1.72 -10.69
C VAL A 69 -1.85 2.81 -11.54
N ARG A 70 -1.09 3.80 -12.01
CA ARG A 70 -1.58 4.87 -12.88
C ARG A 70 -1.90 4.38 -14.31
N ASP A 71 -1.40 3.23 -14.67
CA ASP A 71 -1.65 2.55 -15.94
C ASP A 71 -2.59 1.36 -15.72
N LEU A 72 -3.83 1.49 -16.20
CA LEU A 72 -4.86 0.46 -16.07
C LEU A 72 -4.42 -0.87 -16.72
N GLN A 73 -3.74 -0.82 -17.88
CA GLN A 73 -3.31 -2.04 -18.56
C GLN A 73 -2.23 -2.77 -17.77
N SER A 74 -1.31 -2.02 -17.15
CA SER A 74 -0.29 -2.60 -16.25
C SER A 74 -0.94 -3.31 -15.06
N VAL A 75 -2.00 -2.74 -14.48
CA VAL A 75 -2.77 -3.36 -13.40
C VAL A 75 -3.49 -4.61 -13.91
N LYS A 76 -4.20 -4.54 -15.05
CA LYS A 76 -4.92 -5.69 -15.64
C LYS A 76 -4.00 -6.88 -15.90
N ASN A 77 -2.80 -6.64 -16.39
CA ASN A 77 -1.81 -7.70 -16.62
C ASN A 77 -1.36 -8.42 -15.33
N ALA A 78 -1.36 -7.72 -14.19
CA ALA A 78 -0.92 -8.30 -12.92
C ALA A 78 -2.04 -8.93 -12.09
N ILE A 79 -3.31 -8.57 -12.35
CA ILE A 79 -4.44 -8.91 -11.49
C ILE A 79 -5.13 -10.24 -11.89
N HIS A 80 -4.84 -10.77 -13.05
CA HIS A 80 -5.49 -12.00 -13.55
C HIS A 80 -5.37 -13.16 -12.53
N ASN A 81 -6.51 -13.80 -12.20
CA ASN A 81 -6.60 -14.86 -11.18
C ASN A 81 -6.16 -14.43 -9.75
N VAL A 82 -6.30 -13.15 -9.39
CA VAL A 82 -6.09 -12.68 -8.02
C VAL A 82 -7.39 -12.81 -7.22
N ASP A 83 -7.33 -13.38 -6.03
CA ASP A 83 -8.47 -13.49 -5.11
C ASP A 83 -8.59 -12.28 -4.19
N TYR A 84 -7.46 -11.74 -3.71
CA TYR A 84 -7.41 -10.66 -2.71
C TYR A 84 -6.40 -9.58 -3.09
N ILE A 85 -6.72 -8.32 -2.77
CA ILE A 85 -5.82 -7.19 -2.99
C ILE A 85 -5.66 -6.36 -1.72
N PHE A 86 -4.39 -6.12 -1.34
CA PHE A 86 -4.01 -5.01 -0.48
C PHE A 86 -3.46 -3.86 -1.34
N HIS A 87 -4.27 -2.81 -1.48
CA HIS A 87 -3.87 -1.63 -2.25
C HIS A 87 -3.18 -0.61 -1.35
N ALA A 88 -1.82 -0.66 -1.33
CA ALA A 88 -0.96 0.20 -0.53
C ALA A 88 -0.11 1.17 -1.37
N ALA A 89 -0.21 1.13 -2.71
CA ALA A 89 0.50 2.06 -3.57
C ALA A 89 -0.05 3.49 -3.41
N ALA A 90 0.80 4.42 -2.99
CA ALA A 90 0.42 5.81 -2.77
C ALA A 90 1.62 6.75 -2.74
N LEU A 91 1.40 8.02 -3.05
CA LEU A 91 2.25 9.12 -2.63
C LEU A 91 1.80 9.60 -1.24
N LYS A 92 2.72 9.63 -0.27
CA LYS A 92 2.43 9.91 1.14
C LYS A 92 3.26 11.04 1.76
N GLN A 93 4.30 11.49 1.09
CA GLN A 93 5.15 12.57 1.59
C GLN A 93 4.48 13.92 1.34
N VAL A 94 4.19 14.65 2.43
CA VAL A 94 3.48 15.94 2.36
C VAL A 94 4.22 16.94 1.46
N PRO A 95 5.53 17.19 1.62
CA PRO A 95 6.22 18.16 0.76
C PRO A 95 6.15 17.77 -0.73
N SER A 96 6.34 16.52 -1.04
CA SER A 96 6.28 16.05 -2.44
C SER A 96 4.88 16.20 -3.05
N CYS A 97 3.84 15.96 -2.27
CA CYS A 97 2.46 16.12 -2.73
C CYS A 97 2.09 17.60 -2.90
N GLU A 98 2.60 18.49 -2.05
CA GLU A 98 2.42 19.93 -2.22
C GLU A 98 3.10 20.46 -3.49
N PHE A 99 4.33 20.04 -3.76
CA PHE A 99 5.05 20.41 -4.97
C PHE A 99 4.44 19.82 -6.25
N PHE A 100 3.93 18.58 -6.17
CA PHE A 100 3.43 17.83 -7.32
C PHE A 100 2.02 17.27 -7.05
N PRO A 101 1.01 18.15 -6.82
CA PRO A 101 -0.33 17.70 -6.44
C PRO A 101 -0.98 16.79 -7.49
N MET A 102 -0.72 17.02 -8.78
CA MET A 102 -1.24 16.16 -9.84
C MET A 102 -0.65 14.75 -9.83
N GLU A 103 0.60 14.57 -9.38
CA GLU A 103 1.17 13.24 -9.20
C GLU A 103 0.52 12.51 -8.01
N ALA A 104 0.14 13.26 -6.96
CA ALA A 104 -0.65 12.71 -5.87
C ALA A 104 -2.05 12.29 -6.36
N VAL A 105 -2.73 13.11 -7.16
CA VAL A 105 -4.02 12.77 -7.77
C VAL A 105 -3.90 11.54 -8.66
N LYS A 106 -2.95 11.51 -9.58
CA LYS A 106 -2.73 10.38 -10.49
C LYS A 106 -2.48 9.06 -9.74
N THR A 107 -1.68 9.10 -8.67
CA THR A 107 -1.32 7.89 -7.92
C THR A 107 -2.41 7.50 -6.93
N ASN A 108 -2.86 8.44 -6.08
CA ASN A 108 -3.76 8.14 -4.98
C ASN A 108 -5.22 8.00 -5.45
N VAL A 109 -5.66 8.82 -6.42
CA VAL A 109 -7.06 8.84 -6.89
C VAL A 109 -7.23 7.96 -8.13
N ILE A 110 -6.56 8.32 -9.25
CA ILE A 110 -6.70 7.58 -10.51
C ILE A 110 -6.13 6.16 -10.37
N GLY A 111 -4.97 6.02 -9.72
CA GLY A 111 -4.38 4.70 -9.49
C GLY A 111 -5.28 3.78 -8.67
N THR A 112 -5.97 4.31 -7.67
CA THR A 112 -6.98 3.54 -6.91
C THR A 112 -8.18 3.18 -7.78
N ASP A 113 -8.69 4.12 -8.59
CA ASP A 113 -9.79 3.84 -9.53
C ASP A 113 -9.42 2.73 -10.51
N ASN A 114 -8.21 2.76 -11.07
CA ASN A 114 -7.68 1.71 -11.96
C ASN A 114 -7.64 0.33 -11.27
N VAL A 115 -7.11 0.28 -10.04
CA VAL A 115 -7.04 -0.98 -9.29
C VAL A 115 -8.43 -1.53 -9.00
N LEU A 116 -9.37 -0.69 -8.58
CA LEU A 116 -10.74 -1.11 -8.30
C LEU A 116 -11.48 -1.53 -9.57
N THR A 117 -11.31 -0.81 -10.67
CA THR A 117 -11.90 -1.17 -11.98
C THR A 117 -11.40 -2.54 -12.42
N ALA A 118 -10.08 -2.74 -12.41
CA ALA A 118 -9.50 -4.03 -12.80
C ALA A 118 -9.90 -5.17 -11.84
N ALA A 119 -10.03 -4.88 -10.54
CA ALA A 119 -10.48 -5.86 -9.56
C ALA A 119 -11.92 -6.32 -9.78
N ILE A 120 -12.81 -5.39 -10.12
CA ILE A 120 -14.21 -5.68 -10.45
C ILE A 120 -14.28 -6.50 -11.74
N ASP A 121 -13.57 -6.06 -12.80
CA ASP A 121 -13.55 -6.75 -14.09
C ASP A 121 -13.07 -8.21 -13.97
N GLU A 122 -12.12 -8.48 -13.07
CA GLU A 122 -11.53 -9.82 -12.85
C GLU A 122 -12.22 -10.64 -11.74
N GLY A 123 -13.23 -10.09 -11.08
CA GLY A 123 -13.98 -10.78 -10.02
C GLY A 123 -13.15 -11.04 -8.75
N VAL A 124 -12.26 -10.11 -8.39
CA VAL A 124 -11.49 -10.17 -7.14
C VAL A 124 -12.42 -10.16 -5.94
N LYS A 125 -12.30 -11.12 -5.05
CA LYS A 125 -13.21 -11.29 -3.91
C LYS A 125 -13.18 -10.15 -2.91
N THR A 126 -11.98 -9.62 -2.61
CA THR A 126 -11.85 -8.53 -1.64
C THR A 126 -10.70 -7.61 -1.99
N VAL A 127 -10.97 -6.31 -1.98
CA VAL A 127 -9.97 -5.25 -2.12
C VAL A 127 -9.96 -4.40 -0.86
N ILE A 128 -8.80 -4.33 -0.18
CA ILE A 128 -8.59 -3.46 0.97
C ILE A 128 -7.68 -2.31 0.55
N CYS A 129 -8.23 -1.09 0.54
CA CYS A 129 -7.50 0.12 0.21
C CYS A 129 -6.97 0.82 1.47
N LEU A 130 -5.70 1.19 1.47
CA LEU A 130 -5.10 1.86 2.62
C LEU A 130 -5.26 3.38 2.51
N SER A 131 -5.97 3.97 3.47
CA SER A 131 -6.06 5.40 3.68
C SER A 131 -5.25 5.85 4.90
N THR A 132 -5.61 6.97 5.51
CA THR A 132 -4.89 7.59 6.62
C THR A 132 -5.86 8.41 7.47
N ASP A 133 -5.53 8.62 8.74
CA ASP A 133 -6.18 9.58 9.64
C ASP A 133 -6.24 11.00 9.04
N LYS A 134 -5.25 11.36 8.24
CA LYS A 134 -5.14 12.69 7.58
C LYS A 134 -6.16 12.93 6.47
N ALA A 135 -6.87 11.88 6.03
CA ALA A 135 -7.99 12.00 5.10
C ALA A 135 -9.29 12.46 5.78
N ALA A 136 -9.40 12.33 7.12
CA ALA A 136 -10.59 12.76 7.88
C ALA A 136 -10.74 14.27 7.92
N TYR A 137 -9.62 15.00 8.13
CA TYR A 137 -9.53 16.45 8.13
C TYR A 137 -8.34 16.88 7.26
N PRO A 138 -8.50 16.89 5.93
CA PRO A 138 -7.40 17.13 5.01
C PRO A 138 -6.99 18.61 5.02
N VAL A 139 -5.74 18.88 5.42
CA VAL A 139 -5.16 20.24 5.46
C VAL A 139 -4.07 20.46 4.43
N ASN A 140 -3.75 19.43 3.64
CA ASN A 140 -2.68 19.47 2.64
C ASN A 140 -3.02 18.58 1.42
N ALA A 141 -2.27 18.73 0.33
CA ALA A 141 -2.51 18.01 -0.92
C ALA A 141 -2.51 16.47 -0.75
N MET A 142 -1.64 15.93 0.12
CA MET A 142 -1.61 14.50 0.42
C MET A 142 -2.92 14.06 1.09
N GLY A 143 -3.34 14.74 2.17
CA GLY A 143 -4.60 14.46 2.86
C GLY A 143 -5.81 14.62 1.95
N THR A 144 -5.85 15.69 1.14
CA THR A 144 -6.93 15.96 0.18
C THR A 144 -7.03 14.87 -0.88
N SER A 145 -5.90 14.42 -1.45
CA SER A 145 -5.89 13.33 -2.42
C SER A 145 -6.36 12.01 -1.81
N LYS A 146 -6.01 11.73 -0.55
CA LYS A 146 -6.50 10.57 0.18
C LYS A 146 -7.98 10.65 0.52
N ALA A 147 -8.49 11.82 0.89
CA ALA A 147 -9.91 12.04 1.11
C ALA A 147 -10.73 11.82 -0.18
N MET A 148 -10.22 12.32 -1.33
CA MET A 148 -10.84 12.06 -2.63
C MET A 148 -10.77 10.57 -3.00
N MET A 149 -9.64 9.90 -2.76
CA MET A 149 -9.49 8.46 -2.92
C MET A 149 -10.58 7.70 -2.16
N GLU A 150 -10.86 8.03 -0.90
CA GLU A 150 -11.93 7.41 -0.12
C GLU A 150 -13.31 7.59 -0.76
N LYS A 151 -13.58 8.77 -1.34
CA LYS A 151 -14.83 9.01 -2.08
C LYS A 151 -14.95 8.11 -3.31
N VAL A 152 -13.86 7.92 -4.05
CA VAL A 152 -13.81 6.99 -5.20
C VAL A 152 -14.06 5.56 -4.74
N ILE A 153 -13.41 5.11 -3.65
CA ILE A 153 -13.60 3.77 -3.07
C ILE A 153 -15.07 3.53 -2.71
N VAL A 154 -15.68 4.48 -2.00
CA VAL A 154 -17.11 4.40 -1.62
C VAL A 154 -18.03 4.43 -2.85
N ALA A 155 -17.72 5.25 -3.85
CA ALA A 155 -18.50 5.28 -5.08
C ALA A 155 -18.44 3.92 -5.82
N LYS A 156 -17.22 3.37 -6.00
CA LYS A 156 -17.03 2.05 -6.64
C LYS A 156 -17.70 0.93 -5.86
N SER A 157 -17.62 0.91 -4.53
CA SER A 157 -18.25 -0.14 -3.72
C SER A 157 -19.78 -0.20 -3.87
N ARG A 158 -20.41 0.88 -4.34
CA ARG A 158 -21.86 0.92 -4.62
C ARG A 158 -22.24 0.39 -5.99
N THR A 159 -21.28 0.17 -6.88
CA THR A 159 -21.51 -0.30 -8.26
C THR A 159 -21.38 -1.81 -8.41
N VAL A 160 -21.04 -2.53 -7.33
CA VAL A 160 -20.85 -3.98 -7.33
C VAL A 160 -21.58 -4.63 -6.17
N ASP A 161 -21.96 -5.89 -6.33
CA ASP A 161 -22.46 -6.69 -5.22
C ASP A 161 -21.28 -7.05 -4.29
N PRO A 162 -21.38 -6.83 -2.96
CA PRO A 162 -20.35 -7.24 -2.01
C PRO A 162 -20.08 -8.75 -1.96
N GLU A 163 -20.99 -9.58 -2.46
CA GLU A 163 -20.77 -11.02 -2.61
C GLU A 163 -19.85 -11.34 -3.80
N ASP A 164 -19.86 -10.50 -4.84
CA ASP A 164 -18.95 -10.64 -6.00
C ASP A 164 -17.58 -10.03 -5.68
N THR A 165 -17.57 -8.74 -5.29
CA THR A 165 -16.33 -8.02 -4.94
C THR A 165 -16.53 -7.11 -3.73
N LYS A 166 -15.95 -7.47 -2.60
CA LYS A 166 -15.97 -6.67 -1.39
C LYS A 166 -14.88 -5.60 -1.42
N ILE A 167 -15.27 -4.34 -1.40
CA ILE A 167 -14.35 -3.20 -1.41
C ILE A 167 -14.37 -2.51 -0.05
N CYS A 168 -13.19 -2.43 0.60
CA CYS A 168 -13.03 -1.82 1.92
C CYS A 168 -11.94 -0.75 1.90
N CYS A 169 -12.03 0.18 2.86
CA CYS A 169 -11.00 1.18 3.12
C CYS A 169 -10.64 1.17 4.60
N THR A 170 -9.34 1.29 4.91
CA THR A 170 -8.85 1.39 6.28
C THR A 170 -8.12 2.71 6.49
N ARG A 171 -8.41 3.40 7.60
CA ARG A 171 -7.63 4.55 8.07
C ARG A 171 -6.69 4.08 9.17
N TYR A 172 -5.46 4.56 9.14
CA TYR A 172 -4.47 4.30 10.18
C TYR A 172 -3.68 5.57 10.51
N GLY A 173 -3.12 5.61 11.70
CA GLY A 173 -2.32 6.74 12.19
C GLY A 173 -0.87 6.71 11.69
N ASN A 174 0.02 7.31 12.46
CA ASN A 174 1.44 7.31 12.15
C ASN A 174 2.06 5.96 12.53
N VAL A 175 2.57 5.25 11.53
CA VAL A 175 3.25 3.97 11.74
C VAL A 175 4.68 4.23 12.19
N MET A 176 5.03 3.75 13.40
CA MET A 176 6.37 3.88 13.96
C MET A 176 7.41 3.24 13.04
N CYS A 177 8.56 3.87 12.94
CA CYS A 177 9.72 3.40 12.19
C CYS A 177 9.46 3.08 10.71
N SER A 178 8.31 3.52 10.14
CA SER A 178 8.07 3.39 8.71
C SER A 178 9.05 4.26 7.91
N ARG A 179 9.36 3.84 6.69
CA ARG A 179 10.29 4.57 5.81
C ARG A 179 9.87 6.02 5.62
N GLY A 180 10.80 6.95 5.83
CA GLY A 180 10.58 8.40 5.73
C GLY A 180 9.71 8.95 6.87
N SER A 181 9.59 8.24 7.99
CA SER A 181 8.96 8.74 9.21
C SER A 181 9.96 9.43 10.14
N VAL A 182 9.45 10.19 11.10
CA VAL A 182 10.25 11.04 11.99
C VAL A 182 11.17 10.25 12.93
N ILE A 183 10.75 9.07 13.39
CA ILE A 183 11.55 8.27 14.36
C ILE A 183 12.89 7.83 13.78
N PRO A 184 12.98 7.21 12.59
CA PRO A 184 14.28 6.92 11.97
C PRO A 184 15.16 8.16 11.78
N LEU A 185 14.56 9.29 11.38
CA LEU A 185 15.28 10.56 11.23
C LEU A 185 15.89 11.00 12.56
N TRP A 186 15.12 10.98 13.66
CA TRP A 186 15.63 11.34 14.98
C TRP A 186 16.74 10.41 15.46
N ILE A 187 16.64 9.11 15.20
CA ILE A 187 17.68 8.14 15.53
C ILE A 187 19.00 8.50 14.81
N GLU A 188 18.91 8.85 13.53
CA GLU A 188 20.11 9.27 12.77
C GLU A 188 20.68 10.59 13.28
N GLN A 189 19.84 11.57 13.60
CA GLN A 189 20.25 12.85 14.18
C GLN A 189 20.91 12.66 15.53
N ILE A 190 20.35 11.82 16.42
CA ILE A 190 20.97 11.49 17.72
C ILE A 190 22.33 10.85 17.52
N LYS A 191 22.46 9.87 16.62
CA LYS A 191 23.73 9.17 16.34
C LYS A 191 24.80 10.10 15.77
N SER A 192 24.39 11.08 14.97
CA SER A 192 25.31 12.07 14.37
C SER A 192 25.59 13.28 15.26
N GLY A 193 24.97 13.36 16.46
CA GLY A 193 25.07 14.54 17.34
C GLY A 193 24.37 15.79 16.78
N SER A 194 23.49 15.62 15.79
CA SER A 194 22.75 16.72 15.19
C SER A 194 21.54 17.09 16.05
N PRO A 195 21.14 18.38 16.12
CA PRO A 195 19.97 18.80 16.89
C PRO A 195 18.68 18.21 16.31
N ILE A 196 17.75 17.85 17.20
CA ILE A 196 16.40 17.41 16.83
C ILE A 196 15.49 18.63 16.75
N PRO A 197 14.98 19.02 15.57
CA PRO A 197 14.05 20.14 15.46
C PRO A 197 12.68 19.76 15.99
N ILE A 198 12.11 20.57 16.85
CA ILE A 198 10.73 20.46 17.31
C ILE A 198 9.92 21.51 16.55
N THR A 199 9.00 21.05 15.71
CA THR A 199 8.18 21.92 14.86
C THR A 199 7.08 22.59 15.67
N GLU A 200 6.41 21.83 16.54
CA GLU A 200 5.33 22.28 17.41
C GLU A 200 5.33 21.40 18.67
N PRO A 201 5.63 21.98 19.86
CA PRO A 201 5.74 21.22 21.11
C PRO A 201 4.46 20.49 21.53
N ASP A 202 3.30 21.09 21.26
CA ASP A 202 1.99 20.56 21.68
C ASP A 202 1.36 19.63 20.64
N MET A 203 2.09 19.30 19.58
CA MET A 203 1.59 18.44 18.50
C MET A 203 1.39 17.01 18.95
N THR A 204 0.18 16.49 18.83
CA THR A 204 -0.16 15.09 19.12
C THR A 204 -0.33 14.26 17.85
N ARG A 205 -0.12 12.96 17.96
CA ARG A 205 -0.29 12.00 16.85
C ARG A 205 -0.82 10.66 17.36
N PHE A 206 -1.69 10.04 16.57
CA PHE A 206 -2.01 8.63 16.77
C PHE A 206 -0.84 7.79 16.24
N ILE A 207 -0.19 7.06 17.13
CA ILE A 207 0.97 6.22 16.80
C ILE A 207 0.58 4.76 16.91
N MET A 208 1.05 3.95 15.96
CA MET A 208 0.83 2.51 15.95
C MET A 208 2.09 1.77 15.45
N SER A 209 2.22 0.51 15.83
CA SER A 209 3.21 -0.41 15.23
C SER A 209 2.72 -0.94 13.89
N LEU A 210 3.63 -1.49 13.10
CA LEU A 210 3.31 -2.31 11.93
C LEU A 210 2.88 -3.71 12.35
#